data_23efa4cab751fde0c1d860c1341266c1
#
_entry.id   23efa4cab751fde0c1d860c1341266c1
#
_cell.length_a   1.000
_cell.length_b   1.000
_cell.length_c   1.000
_cell.angle_alpha   90.00
_cell.angle_beta   90.00
_cell.angle_gamma   90.00
#
_symmetry.space_group_name_H-M   'P 1'
#
loop_
_entity.id
_entity.type
_entity.pdbx_description
1 polymer ?
#
loop_
_entity_poly.entity_id
_entity_poly.type
_entity_poly.pdbx_seq_one_letter_code
_entity_poly.pdbx_strand_id
1 'polypeptide(L)'
;MSSHGISDQVAIVSMGCTPFKEHWDKGADDLLVDAVTQTTAAVGLVPNDIDAYWLGTSQSGASGMMAAGPLKLEGKPVSRVENYCATGSEALRNAAYAVASGAYDTALAVGVEKVKDGGYQGLNAFPYPTDGTQRTLTAAAMFSLVAPAYARRYGIDEDDLRRV
;
A
#
# COMPACT_ATOMS: atom_id res chain seq x y z
N MET A 1 28.28 15.60 2.11
CA MET A 1 27.88 15.73 0.69
C MET A 1 26.36 15.67 0.66
N SER A 2 25.69 16.69 0.16
CA SER A 2 24.24 16.65 -0.03
C SER A 2 23.94 15.62 -1.10
N SER A 3 23.05 14.65 -0.80
CA SER A 3 22.49 13.76 -1.80
C SER A 3 21.72 14.62 -2.82
N HIS A 4 22.04 14.50 -4.10
CA HIS A 4 21.27 15.19 -5.15
C HIS A 4 19.89 14.55 -5.36
N GLY A 5 19.63 13.37 -4.76
CA GLY A 5 18.38 12.64 -4.89
C GLY A 5 18.05 12.28 -6.34
N ILE A 6 16.77 12.07 -6.60
CA ILE A 6 16.21 11.78 -7.93
C ILE A 6 15.28 12.91 -8.41
N SER A 7 15.50 14.14 -7.92
CA SER A 7 14.70 15.30 -8.33
C SER A 7 14.74 15.46 -9.83
N ASP A 8 13.58 15.68 -10.43
CA ASP A 8 13.38 15.92 -11.87
C ASP A 8 13.80 14.77 -12.81
N GLN A 9 14.03 13.57 -12.27
CA GLN A 9 14.41 12.39 -13.07
C GLN A 9 13.25 11.44 -13.37
N VAL A 10 12.13 11.56 -12.66
CA VAL A 10 10.97 10.68 -12.80
C VAL A 10 9.69 11.50 -12.83
N ALA A 11 8.78 11.16 -13.72
CA ALA A 11 7.45 11.75 -13.82
C ALA A 11 6.38 10.73 -13.46
N ILE A 12 5.36 11.14 -12.69
CA ILE A 12 4.14 10.37 -12.52
C ILE A 12 3.20 10.76 -13.66
N VAL A 13 2.94 9.83 -14.57
CA VAL A 13 2.18 10.11 -15.81
C VAL A 13 0.70 9.74 -15.70
N SER A 14 0.34 8.87 -14.77
CA SER A 14 -1.03 8.46 -14.52
C SER A 14 -1.23 7.96 -13.11
N MET A 15 -2.48 7.97 -12.66
CA MET A 15 -2.92 7.36 -11.41
C MET A 15 -4.37 6.87 -11.54
N GLY A 16 -4.70 5.82 -10.80
CA GLY A 16 -6.03 5.24 -10.73
C GLY A 16 -6.31 4.72 -9.33
N CYS A 17 -7.57 4.66 -8.96
CA CYS A 17 -7.98 4.21 -7.65
C CYS A 17 -9.41 3.68 -7.69
N THR A 18 -9.63 2.49 -7.15
CA THR A 18 -10.98 2.00 -6.88
C THR A 18 -11.60 2.76 -5.71
N PRO A 19 -12.93 2.90 -5.65
CA PRO A 19 -13.57 3.53 -4.50
C PRO A 19 -13.24 2.82 -3.19
N PHE A 20 -12.90 3.57 -2.14
CA PHE A 20 -12.70 3.05 -0.79
C PHE A 20 -14.06 2.74 -0.16
N LYS A 21 -14.44 1.47 -0.20
CA LYS A 21 -15.71 0.96 0.38
C LYS A 21 -15.61 -0.53 0.65
N GLU A 22 -16.67 -1.11 1.20
CA GLU A 22 -16.83 -2.56 1.24
C GLU A 22 -17.24 -3.08 -0.14
N HIS A 23 -16.38 -3.89 -0.74
CA HIS A 23 -16.63 -4.55 -2.02
C HIS A 23 -17.03 -6.00 -1.77
N TRP A 24 -18.31 -6.27 -1.72
CA TRP A 24 -18.84 -7.63 -1.51
C TRP A 24 -18.85 -8.48 -2.78
N ASP A 25 -18.78 -7.82 -3.91
CA ASP A 25 -18.86 -8.37 -5.27
C ASP A 25 -17.50 -8.59 -5.94
N LYS A 26 -16.40 -8.16 -5.32
CA LYS A 26 -15.04 -8.20 -5.88
C LYS A 26 -14.04 -8.77 -4.92
N GLY A 27 -13.14 -9.62 -5.41
CA GLY A 27 -11.95 -10.06 -4.71
C GLY A 27 -10.81 -9.02 -4.75
N ALA A 28 -9.72 -9.32 -4.06
CA ALA A 28 -8.53 -8.47 -4.10
C ALA A 28 -7.94 -8.39 -5.52
N ASP A 29 -8.01 -9.50 -6.26
CA ASP A 29 -7.55 -9.58 -7.65
C ASP A 29 -8.36 -8.66 -8.58
N ASP A 30 -9.69 -8.61 -8.40
CA ASP A 30 -10.55 -7.75 -9.20
C ASP A 30 -10.26 -6.27 -8.93
N LEU A 31 -10.06 -5.90 -7.66
CA LEU A 31 -9.70 -4.53 -7.28
C LEU A 31 -8.35 -4.12 -7.86
N LEU A 32 -7.38 -5.03 -7.85
CA LEU A 32 -6.08 -4.81 -8.45
C LEU A 32 -6.19 -4.57 -9.97
N VAL A 33 -6.92 -5.45 -10.66
CA VAL A 33 -7.14 -5.34 -12.12
C VAL A 33 -7.84 -4.04 -12.47
N ASP A 34 -8.88 -3.66 -11.74
CA ASP A 34 -9.60 -2.40 -11.95
C ASP A 34 -8.67 -1.19 -11.83
N ALA A 35 -7.90 -1.11 -10.73
CA ALA A 35 -7.00 0.02 -10.49
C ALA A 35 -5.90 0.12 -11.54
N VAL A 36 -5.28 -1.00 -11.90
CA VAL A 36 -4.21 -1.01 -12.91
C VAL A 36 -4.75 -0.71 -14.29
N THR A 37 -5.89 -1.30 -14.67
CA THR A 37 -6.51 -1.03 -15.98
C THR A 37 -6.91 0.45 -16.11
N GLN A 38 -7.50 1.03 -15.07
CA GLN A 38 -7.81 2.46 -15.05
C GLN A 38 -6.56 3.32 -15.25
N THR A 39 -5.49 2.98 -14.53
CA THR A 39 -4.22 3.72 -14.57
C THR A 39 -3.58 3.65 -15.95
N THR A 40 -3.47 2.46 -16.54
CA THR A 40 -2.81 2.27 -17.84
C THR A 40 -3.64 2.83 -18.98
N ALA A 41 -4.96 2.61 -18.97
CA ALA A 41 -5.87 3.12 -20.01
C ALA A 41 -5.88 4.65 -20.08
N ALA A 42 -5.70 5.36 -18.98
CA ALA A 42 -5.68 6.82 -18.94
C ALA A 42 -4.54 7.44 -19.77
N VAL A 43 -3.50 6.66 -20.04
CA VAL A 43 -2.33 7.08 -20.86
C VAL A 43 -2.18 6.23 -22.13
N GLY A 44 -3.21 5.46 -22.48
CA GLY A 44 -3.24 4.67 -23.72
C GLY A 44 -2.34 3.43 -23.70
N LEU A 45 -1.99 2.93 -22.51
CA LEU A 45 -1.18 1.73 -22.31
C LEU A 45 -2.04 0.55 -21.87
N VAL A 46 -1.49 -0.65 -21.99
CA VAL A 46 -2.02 -1.88 -21.38
C VAL A 46 -1.00 -2.41 -20.36
N PRO A 47 -1.40 -3.30 -19.43
CA PRO A 47 -0.48 -3.78 -18.39
C PRO A 47 0.84 -4.36 -18.93
N ASN A 48 0.84 -5.06 -20.06
CA ASN A 48 2.06 -5.60 -20.63
C ASN A 48 3.01 -4.56 -21.28
N ASP A 49 2.60 -3.31 -21.41
CA ASP A 49 3.49 -2.22 -21.85
C ASP A 49 4.37 -1.68 -20.71
N ILE A 50 4.04 -2.00 -19.47
CA ILE A 50 4.83 -1.60 -18.29
C ILE A 50 6.00 -2.57 -18.10
N ASP A 51 7.19 -2.05 -17.83
CA ASP A 51 8.40 -2.88 -17.71
C ASP A 51 8.50 -3.62 -16.38
N ALA A 52 8.09 -2.99 -15.28
CA ALA A 52 8.21 -3.56 -13.95
C ALA A 52 7.11 -3.09 -12.99
N TYR A 53 6.81 -3.90 -11.99
CA TYR A 53 5.73 -3.69 -11.03
C TYR A 53 6.22 -3.75 -9.59
N TRP A 54 5.73 -2.84 -8.74
CA TRP A 54 5.86 -2.88 -7.29
C TRP A 54 4.48 -2.99 -6.65
N LEU A 55 4.20 -4.16 -6.09
CA LEU A 55 2.95 -4.48 -5.41
C LEU A 55 3.10 -4.27 -3.91
N GLY A 56 2.36 -3.32 -3.38
CA GLY A 56 2.22 -3.07 -1.94
C GLY A 56 1.01 -3.81 -1.36
N THR A 57 1.24 -4.76 -0.47
CA THR A 57 0.18 -5.45 0.28
C THR A 57 0.74 -6.08 1.53
N SER A 58 -0.03 -6.08 2.61
CA SER A 58 0.31 -6.73 3.87
C SER A 58 -0.27 -8.15 3.94
N GLN A 59 -1.57 -8.29 3.76
CA GLN A 59 -2.31 -9.54 4.01
C GLN A 59 -2.99 -10.10 2.76
N SER A 60 -3.24 -9.29 1.74
CA SER A 60 -3.99 -9.73 0.55
C SER A 60 -3.17 -10.51 -0.46
N GLY A 61 -1.87 -10.72 -0.23
CA GLY A 61 -1.04 -11.54 -1.10
C GLY A 61 0.37 -11.80 -0.56
N ALA A 62 0.88 -13.01 -0.79
CA ALA A 62 2.18 -13.44 -0.28
C ALA A 62 3.36 -13.11 -1.21
N SER A 63 3.09 -12.83 -2.49
CA SER A 63 4.14 -12.59 -3.49
C SER A 63 3.63 -11.74 -4.66
N GLY A 64 4.54 -11.37 -5.58
CA GLY A 64 4.19 -10.69 -6.83
C GLY A 64 3.24 -11.46 -7.75
N MET A 65 3.08 -12.77 -7.54
CA MET A 65 2.15 -13.61 -8.31
C MET A 65 0.70 -13.13 -8.21
N MET A 66 0.34 -12.47 -7.10
CA MET A 66 -0.95 -11.86 -6.93
C MET A 66 -1.26 -10.78 -7.99
N ALA A 67 -0.26 -10.11 -8.51
CA ALA A 67 -0.45 -9.16 -9.62
C ALA A 67 -0.21 -9.82 -10.98
N ALA A 68 0.80 -10.68 -11.09
CA ALA A 68 1.19 -11.27 -12.36
C ALA A 68 0.08 -12.13 -12.99
N GLY A 69 -0.62 -12.93 -12.19
CA GLY A 69 -1.69 -13.81 -12.68
C GLY A 69 -2.91 -13.03 -13.19
N PRO A 70 -3.59 -12.24 -12.34
CA PRO A 70 -4.79 -11.50 -12.73
C PRO A 70 -4.56 -10.50 -13.87
N LEU A 71 -3.42 -9.83 -13.88
CA LEU A 71 -3.05 -8.88 -14.94
C LEU A 71 -2.51 -9.55 -16.21
N LYS A 72 -2.32 -10.90 -16.17
CA LYS A 72 -1.77 -11.69 -17.30
C LYS A 72 -0.43 -11.13 -17.78
N LEU A 73 0.47 -10.83 -16.84
CA LEU A 73 1.77 -10.25 -17.16
C LEU A 73 2.69 -11.34 -17.75
N GLU A 74 3.29 -11.03 -18.90
CA GLU A 74 4.19 -11.92 -19.60
C GLU A 74 5.65 -11.46 -19.46
N GLY A 75 6.45 -12.21 -18.68
CA GLY A 75 7.88 -11.92 -18.50
C GLY A 75 8.19 -10.61 -17.76
N LYS A 76 7.22 -10.05 -17.05
CA LYS A 76 7.39 -8.80 -16.30
C LYS A 76 7.77 -9.07 -14.85
N PRO A 77 8.81 -8.43 -14.32
CA PRO A 77 9.14 -8.53 -12.91
C PRO A 77 8.07 -7.87 -12.03
N VAL A 78 7.67 -8.55 -10.97
CA VAL A 78 6.75 -8.05 -9.96
C VAL A 78 7.37 -8.24 -8.59
N SER A 79 7.71 -7.15 -7.92
CA SER A 79 8.23 -7.16 -6.55
C SER A 79 7.11 -6.84 -5.57
N ARG A 80 6.89 -7.72 -4.59
CA ARG A 80 6.04 -7.40 -3.45
C ARG A 80 6.85 -6.63 -2.41
N VAL A 81 6.27 -5.54 -1.91
CA VAL A 81 6.83 -4.75 -0.81
C VAL A 81 5.81 -4.63 0.31
N GLU A 82 6.32 -4.50 1.53
CA GLU A 82 5.49 -4.33 2.72
C GLU A 82 6.26 -3.48 3.75
N ASN A 83 5.61 -2.47 4.30
CA ASN A 83 6.15 -1.59 5.33
C ASN A 83 5.00 -0.97 6.14
N TYR A 84 4.04 -1.79 6.59
CA TYR A 84 2.83 -1.38 7.29
C TYR A 84 2.10 -0.23 6.59
N CYS A 85 1.76 0.84 7.32
CA CYS A 85 1.05 2.01 6.77
C CYS A 85 1.86 2.75 5.68
N ALA A 86 3.17 2.56 5.59
CA ALA A 86 4.03 3.16 4.57
C ALA A 86 4.21 2.27 3.32
N THR A 87 3.52 1.15 3.22
CA THR A 87 3.67 0.19 2.12
C THR A 87 3.48 0.81 0.73
N GLY A 88 2.45 1.67 0.56
CA GLY A 88 2.22 2.36 -0.70
C GLY A 88 3.35 3.34 -1.07
N SER A 89 3.86 4.08 -0.08
CA SER A 89 5.01 4.96 -0.26
C SER A 89 6.28 4.17 -0.60
N GLU A 90 6.45 3.00 0.01
CA GLU A 90 7.56 2.09 -0.29
C GLU A 90 7.50 1.57 -1.72
N ALA A 91 6.32 1.15 -2.20
CA ALA A 91 6.14 0.72 -3.58
C ALA A 91 6.48 1.84 -4.57
N LEU A 92 5.95 3.04 -4.34
CA LEU A 92 6.21 4.20 -5.18
C LEU A 92 7.70 4.61 -5.18
N ARG A 93 8.34 4.62 -4.01
CA ARG A 93 9.76 4.95 -3.88
C ARG A 93 10.64 3.99 -4.67
N ASN A 94 10.39 2.68 -4.56
CA ASN A 94 11.16 1.67 -5.27
C ASN A 94 10.96 1.77 -6.80
N ALA A 95 9.72 1.97 -7.26
CA ALA A 95 9.43 2.19 -8.68
C ALA A 95 10.16 3.42 -9.21
N ALA A 96 10.12 4.53 -8.46
CA ALA A 96 10.82 5.76 -8.84
C ALA A 96 12.35 5.58 -8.91
N TYR A 97 12.96 4.88 -7.96
CA TYR A 97 14.39 4.59 -7.99
C TYR A 97 14.77 3.68 -9.17
N ALA A 98 13.93 2.72 -9.53
CA ALA A 98 14.17 1.82 -10.65
C ALA A 98 14.17 2.58 -11.99
N VAL A 99 13.25 3.52 -12.18
CA VAL A 99 13.23 4.40 -13.37
C VAL A 99 14.40 5.35 -13.35
N ALA A 100 14.67 6.03 -12.24
CA ALA A 100 15.77 7.00 -12.14
C ALA A 100 17.16 6.35 -12.32
N SER A 101 17.31 5.07 -11.99
CA SER A 101 18.55 4.33 -12.23
C SER A 101 18.73 3.88 -13.68
N GLY A 102 17.70 4.03 -14.53
CA GLY A 102 17.70 3.53 -15.91
C GLY A 102 17.52 2.01 -16.02
N ALA A 103 17.11 1.33 -14.93
CA ALA A 103 16.83 -0.11 -14.98
C ALA A 103 15.55 -0.41 -15.79
N TYR A 104 14.60 0.51 -15.79
CA TYR A 104 13.33 0.44 -16.51
C TYR A 104 12.92 1.82 -17.01
N ASP A 105 12.25 1.89 -18.16
CA ASP A 105 11.69 3.14 -18.68
C ASP A 105 10.33 3.44 -18.05
N THR A 106 9.55 2.38 -17.77
CA THR A 106 8.22 2.48 -17.20
C THR A 106 8.06 1.54 -16.00
N ALA A 107 7.49 2.06 -14.93
CA ALA A 107 7.22 1.28 -13.72
C ALA A 107 5.85 1.60 -13.14
N LEU A 108 5.19 0.61 -12.55
CA LEU A 108 3.91 0.79 -11.89
C LEU A 108 4.00 0.37 -10.42
N ALA A 109 3.64 1.31 -9.54
CA ALA A 109 3.42 1.05 -8.13
C ALA A 109 1.92 0.89 -7.89
N VAL A 110 1.51 -0.22 -7.31
CA VAL A 110 0.10 -0.51 -6.99
C VAL A 110 -0.01 -1.05 -5.58
N GLY A 111 -1.05 -0.64 -4.88
CA GLY A 111 -1.41 -1.17 -3.57
C GLY A 111 -2.78 -1.82 -3.62
N VAL A 112 -2.93 -2.95 -2.93
CA VAL A 112 -4.23 -3.58 -2.71
C VAL A 112 -4.27 -4.19 -1.31
N GLU A 113 -5.40 -3.98 -0.63
CA GLU A 113 -5.64 -4.62 0.66
C GLU A 113 -7.13 -4.86 0.85
N LYS A 114 -7.54 -6.12 0.85
CA LYS A 114 -8.92 -6.51 1.12
C LYS A 114 -9.04 -7.14 2.49
N VAL A 115 -9.02 -6.29 3.51
CA VAL A 115 -8.91 -6.65 4.93
C VAL A 115 -9.99 -7.64 5.37
N LYS A 116 -11.23 -7.51 4.86
CA LYS A 116 -12.36 -8.36 5.28
C LYS A 116 -12.31 -9.79 4.76
N ASP A 117 -11.59 -10.07 3.69
CA ASP A 117 -11.45 -11.42 3.15
C ASP A 117 -10.61 -12.34 4.06
N GLY A 118 -9.75 -11.75 4.88
CA GLY A 118 -8.91 -12.46 5.87
C GLY A 118 -9.60 -12.78 7.20
N GLY A 119 -10.95 -12.58 7.32
CA GLY A 119 -11.67 -12.72 8.59
C GLY A 119 -11.37 -11.51 9.49
N TYR A 120 -12.25 -10.56 9.48
CA TYR A 120 -12.04 -9.23 10.05
C TYR A 120 -11.69 -9.24 11.54
N GLN A 121 -10.45 -8.91 11.84
CA GLN A 121 -10.04 -8.36 13.14
C GLN A 121 -9.20 -7.06 12.95
N GLY A 122 -9.31 -6.41 11.81
CA GLY A 122 -8.47 -5.28 11.41
C GLY A 122 -7.09 -5.73 10.92
N LEU A 123 -6.25 -4.79 10.52
CA LEU A 123 -4.86 -5.07 10.21
C LEU A 123 -4.15 -5.54 11.49
N ASN A 124 -3.61 -6.74 11.47
CA ASN A 124 -2.83 -7.29 12.58
C ASN A 124 -1.53 -6.49 12.71
N ALA A 125 -1.50 -5.57 13.67
CA ALA A 125 -0.33 -4.72 13.84
C ALA A 125 0.84 -5.48 14.46
N PHE A 126 0.65 -6.21 15.55
CA PHE A 126 1.69 -7.00 16.21
C PHE A 126 1.11 -8.15 17.04
N PRO A 127 1.72 -9.35 17.02
CA PRO A 127 1.48 -10.32 18.06
C PRO A 127 2.12 -9.81 19.35
N TYR A 128 1.30 -9.44 20.32
CA TYR A 128 1.80 -9.10 21.66
C TYR A 128 1.79 -10.38 22.49
N PRO A 129 2.93 -10.89 22.96
CA PRO A 129 2.95 -11.98 23.92
C PRO A 129 2.57 -11.42 25.29
N THR A 130 1.29 -11.54 25.64
CA THR A 130 0.84 -11.31 26.99
C THR A 130 0.24 -12.61 27.51
N ASP A 131 0.88 -13.22 28.48
CA ASP A 131 0.33 -14.27 29.39
C ASP A 131 -0.42 -15.45 28.74
N GLY A 132 -0.11 -15.79 27.48
CA GLY A 132 -0.76 -16.90 26.76
C GLY A 132 -2.10 -16.53 26.12
N THR A 133 -2.60 -15.30 26.26
CA THR A 133 -3.74 -14.79 25.51
C THR A 133 -3.23 -13.93 24.35
N GLN A 134 -3.30 -14.43 23.12
CA GLN A 134 -3.00 -13.63 21.94
C GLN A 134 -4.05 -12.51 21.80
N ARG A 135 -3.73 -11.32 22.28
CA ARG A 135 -4.49 -10.11 21.96
C ARG A 135 -3.86 -9.43 20.77
N THR A 136 -4.56 -9.40 19.67
CA THR A 136 -4.14 -8.62 18.50
C THR A 136 -4.44 -7.15 18.78
N LEU A 137 -3.41 -6.32 18.94
CA LEU A 137 -3.58 -4.88 18.98
C LEU A 137 -3.70 -4.34 17.56
N THR A 138 -4.81 -3.70 17.26
CA THR A 138 -4.96 -2.93 16.02
C THR A 138 -4.12 -1.65 16.09
N ALA A 139 -3.74 -1.08 14.95
CA ALA A 139 -3.04 0.20 14.90
C ALA A 139 -3.83 1.30 15.65
N ALA A 140 -5.15 1.37 15.48
CA ALA A 140 -6.01 2.31 16.17
C ALA A 140 -5.93 2.15 17.71
N ALA A 141 -5.94 0.92 18.21
CA ALA A 141 -5.81 0.65 19.64
C ALA A 141 -4.42 1.06 20.19
N MET A 142 -3.36 0.89 19.41
CA MET A 142 -2.02 1.32 19.79
C MET A 142 -1.92 2.85 19.88
N PHE A 143 -2.42 3.56 18.87
CA PHE A 143 -2.41 5.03 18.87
C PHE A 143 -3.30 5.62 19.97
N SER A 144 -4.39 4.96 20.34
CA SER A 144 -5.25 5.41 21.43
C SER A 144 -4.54 5.49 22.79
N LEU A 145 -3.45 4.73 23.00
CA LEU A 145 -2.63 4.79 24.22
C LEU A 145 -1.84 6.10 24.34
N VAL A 146 -1.59 6.78 23.23
CA VAL A 146 -0.84 8.05 23.20
C VAL A 146 -1.71 9.19 23.73
N ALA A 147 -3.01 9.19 23.42
CA ALA A 147 -3.91 10.30 23.78
C ALA A 147 -3.95 10.63 25.29
N PRO A 148 -4.12 9.65 26.22
CA PRO A 148 -4.09 9.95 27.66
C PRO A 148 -2.74 10.46 28.15
N ALA A 149 -1.64 9.97 27.56
CA ALA A 149 -0.31 10.43 27.92
C ALA A 149 -0.07 11.87 27.46
N TYR A 150 -0.53 12.20 26.26
CA TYR A 150 -0.45 13.53 25.69
C TYR A 150 -1.31 14.52 26.48
N ALA A 151 -2.55 14.15 26.80
CA ALA A 151 -3.45 14.96 27.61
C ALA A 151 -2.86 15.31 28.98
N ARG A 152 -2.29 14.32 29.68
CA ARG A 152 -1.62 14.54 30.97
C ARG A 152 -0.41 15.48 30.86
N ARG A 153 0.35 15.37 29.77
CA ARG A 153 1.58 16.16 29.59
C ARG A 153 1.31 17.60 29.20
N TYR A 154 0.28 17.85 28.39
CA TYR A 154 0.03 19.15 27.77
C TYR A 154 -1.28 19.82 28.23
N GLY A 155 -2.07 19.16 29.07
CA GLY A 155 -3.29 19.74 29.64
C GLY A 155 -4.44 19.89 28.64
N ILE A 156 -4.48 19.04 27.59
CA ILE A 156 -5.58 19.03 26.62
C ILE A 156 -6.76 18.22 27.17
N ASP A 157 -7.98 18.59 26.77
CA ASP A 157 -9.20 17.88 27.09
C ASP A 157 -9.75 17.06 25.90
N GLU A 158 -10.86 16.36 26.13
CA GLU A 158 -11.49 15.56 25.07
C GLU A 158 -12.06 16.42 23.92
N ASP A 159 -12.47 17.66 24.20
CA ASP A 159 -13.01 18.56 23.18
C ASP A 159 -11.92 19.02 22.23
N ASP A 160 -10.69 19.18 22.70
CA ASP A 160 -9.53 19.43 21.85
C ASP A 160 -9.27 18.26 20.89
N LEU A 161 -9.39 17.01 21.36
CA LEU A 161 -9.22 15.82 20.51
C LEU A 161 -10.36 15.66 19.49
N ARG A 162 -11.58 16.15 19.79
CA ARG A 162 -12.71 16.10 18.86
C ARG A 162 -12.64 17.12 17.74
N ARG A 163 -11.78 18.14 17.86
CA ARG A 163 -11.62 19.21 16.86
C ARG A 163 -10.65 18.82 15.74
N VAL A 164 -9.86 17.77 15.91
CA VAL A 164 -8.91 17.22 14.94
C VAL A 164 -9.60 16.16 14.11
#